data_32a55bcde12ed472be7c9fae52feeb8c
#
_entry.id   32a55bcde12ed472be7c9fae52feeb8c
#
_cell.length_a   1.000
_cell.length_b   1.000
_cell.length_c   1.000
_cell.angle_alpha   90.00
_cell.angle_beta   90.00
_cell.angle_gamma   90.00
#
_symmetry.space_group_name_H-M   'P 1'
#
loop_
_entity.id
_entity.type
_entity.pdbx_description
1 polymer ?
#
loop_
_entity_poly.entity_id
_entity_poly.type
_entity_poly.pdbx_seq_one_letter_code
_entity_poly.pdbx_strand_id
1 'polypeptide(L)'
;MKFRKTLALISGMLLLTSCGGINDGGAKDTQKEVVDVSTVESQYPSYIENEGTPVEATVLKVAVVSDSPFRGIFNGFLYSDSLDGSFMASTMDGAFPIDPDLKIILDSDETPIKVSINPEEKTVTYKINPNFKWSNGEPVTTKDIVKTYEIMANQEYITSSKSLRYNKNRRAIVGIEEYNEGKADKISGLEVIDDSTMKIHLKDMTPSVYWGGNFVPEFVNAKQFEGIPMDKITESDALRKNPLSYGPYVIKEIVQGEKVIFEANPYYYRGEPKIKTVEMEILPPSQQVAAIKSGKYDIVLKVSPEIFPELEKLDNINILTKKAGSMNYIAFKLGKWDEEKNEVVTDPNSKMYDLNLRKAIAYAIDMDAVSKQFYHGLSTPAKSQISPLFPSLHNPEINGFKQDVEKAKQLLDEAGFKDVDGDGIREDKDGKPVKYTLAMMSGGEIAEPLAQYYMQQWKAIGLDVELLDGRLLDTKNFYNRVNGDDPAIDFCIAGIGFGTDPQQLAIFGKNAKFNISRYISDELEAALDATVSKDALNEEYRVKAYKDYEKLFMEEIPAIPILNRLDILVINKRVKKYDWRPNIDGKPNSFKWSMIEVVAPQPIVDSKN
;
A
#
# COMPACT_ATOMS: atom_id res chain seq x y z
N MET A 1 -54.90 -5.06 28.19
CA MET A 1 -54.43 -5.27 29.58
C MET A 1 -53.12 -4.52 29.77
N LYS A 2 -53.10 -3.65 30.74
CA LYS A 2 -52.03 -2.75 31.15
C LYS A 2 -50.87 -3.50 31.83
N PHE A 3 -49.60 -3.02 31.68
CA PHE A 3 -48.62 -2.77 32.74
C PHE A 3 -47.37 -2.21 32.06
N ARG A 4 -47.05 -0.96 32.16
CA ARG A 4 -46.34 -0.06 33.13
C ARG A 4 -44.87 -0.44 33.41
N LYS A 5 -44.01 0.36 32.82
CA LYS A 5 -42.84 1.17 33.25
C LYS A 5 -42.12 0.79 34.57
N THR A 6 -40.82 0.73 34.56
CA THR A 6 -39.99 1.43 35.56
C THR A 6 -38.61 1.80 34.99
N LEU A 7 -38.31 3.08 35.01
CA LEU A 7 -37.04 3.76 34.77
C LEU A 7 -36.31 3.78 36.12
N ALA A 8 -35.02 3.54 36.15
CA ALA A 8 -34.16 3.88 37.29
C ALA A 8 -32.92 4.61 36.79
N LEU A 9 -32.92 5.92 36.99
CA LEU A 9 -31.73 6.79 37.01
C LEU A 9 -30.97 6.55 38.30
N ILE A 10 -29.64 6.43 38.20
CA ILE A 10 -28.76 6.67 39.35
C ILE A 10 -27.73 7.74 38.92
N SER A 11 -27.99 8.95 39.41
CA SER A 11 -27.08 10.08 39.49
C SER A 11 -26.24 9.91 40.76
N GLY A 12 -24.92 9.91 40.63
CA GLY A 12 -23.98 9.94 41.75
C GLY A 12 -23.08 11.16 41.65
N MET A 13 -23.52 12.27 42.26
CA MET A 13 -22.66 13.42 42.58
C MET A 13 -21.77 13.05 43.78
N LEU A 14 -20.50 13.32 43.70
CA LEU A 14 -19.63 13.42 44.89
C LEU A 14 -18.95 14.77 44.92
N LEU A 15 -19.39 15.55 45.90
CA LEU A 15 -18.87 16.84 46.29
C LEU A 15 -17.50 16.73 47.05
N LEU A 16 -16.65 17.64 46.68
CA LEU A 16 -15.41 17.99 47.38
C LEU A 16 -15.69 18.61 48.76
N THR A 17 -14.90 18.25 49.76
CA THR A 17 -14.59 19.13 50.89
C THR A 17 -13.10 19.20 51.09
N SER A 18 -12.64 20.43 51.11
CA SER A 18 -11.31 20.95 51.39
C SER A 18 -11.02 20.98 52.89
N CYS A 19 -9.80 20.78 53.32
CA CYS A 19 -8.98 21.79 54.02
C CYS A 19 -7.64 21.22 54.53
N GLY A 20 -6.56 21.88 54.13
CA GLY A 20 -5.57 22.38 55.06
C GLY A 20 -4.28 21.59 55.27
N GLY A 21 -3.17 22.12 54.79
CA GLY A 21 -1.84 21.74 55.22
C GLY A 21 -0.75 22.08 54.23
N ILE A 22 -0.11 23.22 54.41
CA ILE A 22 1.08 23.66 53.69
C ILE A 22 2.25 22.77 54.06
N ASN A 23 2.93 22.14 53.12
CA ASN A 23 4.37 21.90 53.16
C ASN A 23 4.98 21.77 51.78
N ASP A 24 6.06 22.50 51.59
CA ASP A 24 6.95 22.54 50.44
C ASP A 24 7.46 21.16 50.01
N GLY A 25 7.54 20.92 48.72
CA GLY A 25 8.30 19.78 48.19
C GLY A 25 7.86 19.29 46.81
N GLY A 26 8.50 19.82 45.76
CA GLY A 26 8.74 19.09 44.53
C GLY A 26 7.50 18.73 43.70
N ALA A 27 7.21 19.52 42.67
CA ALA A 27 6.33 19.13 41.57
C ALA A 27 6.88 17.85 40.93
N LYS A 28 6.24 16.71 41.21
CA LYS A 28 6.37 15.51 40.36
C LYS A 28 5.51 15.76 39.14
N ASP A 29 6.20 16.02 38.05
CA ASP A 29 5.69 15.96 36.70
C ASP A 29 5.02 14.59 36.50
N THR A 30 3.70 14.56 36.50
CA THR A 30 2.95 13.38 36.08
C THR A 30 3.07 13.34 34.55
N GLN A 31 4.17 12.76 34.07
CA GLN A 31 4.25 12.29 32.70
C GLN A 31 3.05 11.35 32.48
N LYS A 32 2.06 11.85 31.73
CA LYS A 32 1.11 10.97 31.06
C LYS A 32 1.95 9.97 30.28
N GLU A 33 1.87 8.70 30.61
CA GLU A 33 2.45 7.64 29.80
C GLU A 33 2.02 7.84 28.36
N VAL A 34 2.95 8.29 27.53
CA VAL A 34 2.82 8.26 26.09
C VAL A 34 2.83 6.78 25.73
N VAL A 35 1.66 6.19 25.52
CA VAL A 35 1.55 4.83 25.00
C VAL A 35 2.17 4.86 23.61
N ASP A 36 3.37 4.33 23.53
CA ASP A 36 4.15 4.25 22.32
C ASP A 36 3.39 3.39 21.30
N VAL A 37 3.15 3.94 20.10
CA VAL A 37 2.41 3.27 18.99
C VAL A 37 3.19 2.05 18.46
N SER A 38 4.42 1.81 18.89
CA SER A 38 5.18 0.57 18.70
C SER A 38 4.47 -0.68 19.30
N THR A 39 3.40 -0.50 20.09
CA THR A 39 2.75 -1.59 20.82
C THR A 39 1.98 -2.57 19.95
N VAL A 40 1.36 -2.15 18.83
CA VAL A 40 0.60 -3.09 17.97
C VAL A 40 1.55 -3.95 17.14
N GLU A 41 2.58 -3.37 16.52
CA GLU A 41 3.59 -4.14 15.79
C GLU A 41 4.37 -5.08 16.72
N SER A 42 4.57 -4.72 18.00
CA SER A 42 5.23 -5.58 18.99
C SER A 42 4.30 -6.67 19.52
N GLN A 43 3.02 -6.40 19.65
CA GLN A 43 2.00 -7.35 20.10
C GLN A 43 1.60 -8.34 19.01
N TYR A 44 1.56 -7.88 17.73
CA TYR A 44 1.21 -8.67 16.54
C TYR A 44 2.34 -8.62 15.52
N PRO A 45 3.40 -9.40 15.74
CA PRO A 45 4.60 -9.36 14.90
C PRO A 45 4.32 -9.89 13.49
N SER A 46 5.18 -9.57 12.54
CA SER A 46 5.13 -10.11 11.18
C SER A 46 5.68 -11.54 11.07
N TYR A 47 5.97 -12.19 12.19
CA TYR A 47 6.59 -13.50 12.27
C TYR A 47 6.03 -14.31 13.42
N ILE A 48 5.81 -15.61 13.17
CA ILE A 48 5.46 -16.58 14.23
C ILE A 48 6.22 -17.90 14.04
N GLU A 49 6.45 -18.56 15.17
CA GLU A 49 6.87 -19.95 15.22
C GLU A 49 6.10 -20.65 16.35
N ASN A 50 5.19 -21.56 15.98
CA ASN A 50 4.40 -22.31 16.93
C ASN A 50 5.18 -23.54 17.45
N GLU A 51 4.90 -23.94 18.68
CA GLU A 51 5.45 -25.16 19.26
C GLU A 51 4.95 -26.41 18.53
N GLY A 52 5.64 -27.52 18.72
CA GLY A 52 5.29 -28.82 18.17
C GLY A 52 6.26 -29.31 17.09
N THR A 53 6.27 -30.61 16.86
CA THR A 53 7.07 -31.25 15.82
C THR A 53 6.28 -31.26 14.52
N PRO A 54 6.90 -30.91 13.36
CA PRO A 54 6.24 -31.01 12.09
C PRO A 54 5.67 -32.42 11.83
N VAL A 55 4.44 -32.45 11.34
CA VAL A 55 3.77 -33.67 10.92
C VAL A 55 3.57 -33.67 9.41
N GLU A 56 3.43 -34.86 8.83
CA GLU A 56 3.11 -34.97 7.42
C GLU A 56 1.69 -34.44 7.17
N ALA A 57 1.58 -33.50 6.22
CA ALA A 57 0.30 -32.99 5.76
C ALA A 57 0.35 -32.76 4.25
N THR A 58 -0.70 -33.16 3.59
CA THR A 58 -0.78 -33.07 2.13
C THR A 58 -1.38 -31.77 1.65
N VAL A 59 -2.22 -31.12 2.46
CA VAL A 59 -3.02 -29.95 2.06
C VAL A 59 -2.87 -28.80 3.04
N LEU A 60 -2.62 -27.60 2.50
CA LEU A 60 -2.74 -26.30 3.15
C LEU A 60 -4.01 -25.61 2.66
N LYS A 61 -4.89 -25.22 3.58
CA LYS A 61 -6.16 -24.55 3.27
C LYS A 61 -6.03 -23.06 3.48
N VAL A 62 -6.32 -22.28 2.45
CA VAL A 62 -6.16 -20.82 2.45
C VAL A 62 -7.47 -20.17 2.04
N ALA A 63 -7.85 -19.11 2.75
CA ALA A 63 -8.93 -18.23 2.35
C ALA A 63 -8.42 -16.88 1.87
N VAL A 64 -9.09 -16.31 0.88
CA VAL A 64 -8.91 -14.93 0.46
C VAL A 64 -10.24 -14.21 0.68
N VAL A 65 -10.26 -13.24 1.59
CA VAL A 65 -11.50 -12.52 1.93
C VAL A 65 -11.87 -11.58 0.80
N SER A 66 -13.08 -11.76 0.26
CA SER A 66 -13.65 -10.91 -0.80
C SER A 66 -15.14 -11.10 -0.96
N ASP A 67 -15.86 -10.01 -1.32
CA ASP A 67 -17.25 -10.05 -1.78
C ASP A 67 -17.36 -10.30 -3.30
N SER A 68 -16.24 -10.28 -4.00
CA SER A 68 -16.19 -10.41 -5.45
C SER A 68 -15.46 -11.69 -5.87
N PRO A 69 -15.83 -12.30 -6.99
CA PRO A 69 -15.07 -13.40 -7.58
C PRO A 69 -13.74 -12.91 -8.16
N PHE A 70 -12.71 -13.74 -8.16
CA PHE A 70 -11.47 -13.46 -8.89
C PHE A 70 -11.71 -13.53 -10.42
N ARG A 71 -10.88 -12.79 -11.18
CA ARG A 71 -10.99 -12.76 -12.66
C ARG A 71 -10.32 -13.93 -13.34
N GLY A 72 -9.28 -14.49 -12.73
CA GLY A 72 -8.57 -15.66 -13.22
C GLY A 72 -7.52 -15.33 -14.29
N ILE A 73 -6.80 -14.24 -14.15
CA ILE A 73 -5.60 -13.92 -14.92
C ILE A 73 -4.39 -14.28 -14.06
N PHE A 74 -3.83 -15.47 -14.29
CA PHE A 74 -2.82 -16.06 -13.43
C PHE A 74 -1.39 -15.83 -13.97
N ASN A 75 -0.96 -14.60 -13.99
CA ASN A 75 0.43 -14.21 -14.18
C ASN A 75 0.72 -12.94 -13.37
N GLY A 76 1.76 -12.93 -12.55
CA GLY A 76 2.08 -11.86 -11.60
C GLY A 76 2.44 -10.51 -12.23
N PHE A 77 2.60 -10.45 -13.54
CA PHE A 77 2.82 -9.20 -14.26
C PHE A 77 1.62 -8.77 -15.11
N LEU A 78 0.87 -9.72 -15.68
CA LEU A 78 -0.25 -9.41 -16.58
C LEU A 78 -1.60 -9.26 -15.89
N TYR A 79 -1.73 -9.65 -14.61
CA TYR A 79 -2.98 -9.48 -13.86
C TYR A 79 -3.37 -8.01 -13.70
N SER A 80 -4.66 -7.74 -13.65
CA SER A 80 -5.22 -6.39 -13.51
C SER A 80 -6.03 -6.18 -12.23
N ASP A 81 -6.23 -7.24 -11.44
CA ASP A 81 -7.02 -7.23 -10.21
C ASP A 81 -6.19 -7.76 -9.03
N SER A 82 -6.18 -7.00 -7.92
CA SER A 82 -5.40 -7.39 -6.72
C SER A 82 -5.86 -8.71 -6.10
N LEU A 83 -7.09 -9.16 -6.39
CA LEU A 83 -7.61 -10.42 -5.92
C LEU A 83 -6.94 -11.59 -6.66
N ASP A 84 -6.78 -11.50 -8.00
CA ASP A 84 -5.97 -12.46 -8.77
C ASP A 84 -4.55 -12.56 -8.21
N GLY A 85 -3.94 -11.41 -7.85
CA GLY A 85 -2.63 -11.37 -7.20
C GLY A 85 -2.59 -12.13 -5.87
N SER A 86 -3.66 -12.06 -5.07
CA SER A 86 -3.75 -12.81 -3.81
C SER A 86 -3.84 -14.32 -4.04
N PHE A 87 -4.55 -14.76 -5.07
CA PHE A 87 -4.60 -16.17 -5.45
C PHE A 87 -3.27 -16.70 -5.97
N MET A 88 -2.45 -15.85 -6.59
CA MET A 88 -1.11 -16.22 -7.05
C MET A 88 -0.04 -16.19 -5.94
N ALA A 89 -0.35 -15.79 -4.71
CA ALA A 89 0.64 -15.65 -3.64
C ALA A 89 1.48 -16.93 -3.40
N SER A 90 0.91 -18.11 -3.59
CA SER A 90 1.60 -19.39 -3.47
C SER A 90 2.45 -19.77 -4.70
N THR A 91 2.17 -19.18 -5.86
CA THR A 91 2.90 -19.44 -7.12
C THR A 91 3.96 -18.39 -7.41
N MET A 92 3.86 -17.23 -6.78
CA MET A 92 4.76 -16.11 -6.98
C MET A 92 6.00 -16.25 -6.09
N ASP A 93 7.12 -16.60 -6.72
CA ASP A 93 8.44 -16.34 -6.16
C ASP A 93 9.17 -15.48 -7.19
N GLY A 94 9.16 -14.16 -6.98
CA GLY A 94 9.59 -13.19 -7.99
C GLY A 94 10.98 -13.48 -8.51
N ALA A 95 11.20 -13.23 -9.80
CA ALA A 95 12.50 -13.39 -10.45
C ALA A 95 13.58 -12.46 -9.87
N PHE A 96 13.15 -11.39 -9.19
CA PHE A 96 14.01 -10.37 -8.58
C PHE A 96 13.68 -10.22 -7.10
N PRO A 97 14.40 -10.89 -6.18
CA PRO A 97 14.25 -10.69 -4.74
C PRO A 97 14.59 -9.26 -4.34
N ILE A 98 13.98 -8.79 -3.26
CA ILE A 98 14.09 -7.42 -2.78
C ILE A 98 14.75 -7.36 -1.39
N ASP A 99 15.42 -6.23 -1.11
CA ASP A 99 16.02 -5.90 0.18
C ASP A 99 15.01 -5.18 1.12
N PRO A 100 15.43 -4.75 2.34
CA PRO A 100 14.57 -4.01 3.27
C PRO A 100 13.98 -2.70 2.76
N ASP A 101 14.65 -2.04 1.82
CA ASP A 101 14.19 -0.82 1.15
C ASP A 101 13.39 -1.12 -0.13
N LEU A 102 12.98 -2.37 -0.32
CA LEU A 102 12.30 -2.86 -1.52
C LEU A 102 13.15 -2.75 -2.79
N LYS A 103 14.46 -2.47 -2.68
CA LYS A 103 15.38 -2.48 -3.82
C LYS A 103 15.64 -3.91 -4.28
N ILE A 104 15.82 -4.08 -5.57
CA ILE A 104 16.18 -5.38 -6.16
C ILE A 104 17.59 -5.78 -5.69
N ILE A 105 17.71 -7.02 -5.25
CA ILE A 105 19.00 -7.64 -4.95
C ILE A 105 19.63 -8.03 -6.28
N LEU A 106 20.72 -7.34 -6.63
CA LEU A 106 21.31 -7.43 -7.96
C LEU A 106 22.04 -8.75 -8.18
N ASP A 107 22.77 -9.22 -7.18
CA ASP A 107 23.57 -10.45 -7.25
C ASP A 107 23.55 -11.19 -5.91
N SER A 108 23.07 -12.41 -5.93
CA SER A 108 23.27 -13.39 -4.87
C SER A 108 23.20 -14.80 -5.48
N ASP A 109 23.76 -15.78 -4.77
CA ASP A 109 23.72 -17.17 -5.25
C ASP A 109 22.32 -17.78 -5.21
N GLU A 110 21.40 -17.12 -4.48
CA GLU A 110 20.00 -17.54 -4.36
C GLU A 110 19.06 -16.87 -5.37
N THR A 111 19.56 -15.91 -6.18
CA THR A 111 18.71 -15.22 -7.16
C THR A 111 18.54 -16.04 -8.42
N PRO A 112 17.31 -16.19 -8.93
CA PRO A 112 17.08 -16.87 -10.21
C PRO A 112 17.66 -16.08 -11.40
N ILE A 113 17.78 -14.75 -11.27
CA ILE A 113 18.41 -13.87 -12.26
C ILE A 113 19.35 -12.92 -11.55
N LYS A 114 20.62 -12.94 -11.94
CA LYS A 114 21.59 -11.93 -11.53
C LYS A 114 21.46 -10.71 -12.42
N VAL A 115 21.50 -9.52 -11.80
CA VAL A 115 21.33 -8.24 -12.48
C VAL A 115 22.60 -7.42 -12.34
N SER A 116 23.06 -6.82 -13.43
CA SER A 116 24.14 -5.84 -13.43
C SER A 116 23.67 -4.54 -14.06
N ILE A 117 23.86 -3.42 -13.37
CA ILE A 117 23.44 -2.08 -13.82
C ILE A 117 24.70 -1.29 -14.17
N ASN A 118 24.77 -0.75 -15.39
CA ASN A 118 25.83 0.16 -15.83
C ASN A 118 25.21 1.54 -16.15
N PRO A 119 25.33 2.53 -15.25
CA PRO A 119 24.76 3.86 -15.44
C PRO A 119 25.41 4.66 -16.59
N GLU A 120 26.70 4.43 -16.85
CA GLU A 120 27.42 5.14 -17.91
C GLU A 120 26.97 4.71 -19.30
N GLU A 121 26.82 3.40 -19.49
CA GLU A 121 26.32 2.82 -20.74
C GLU A 121 24.78 2.84 -20.81
N LYS A 122 24.11 3.19 -19.72
CA LYS A 122 22.64 3.11 -19.55
C LYS A 122 22.10 1.71 -19.87
N THR A 123 22.76 0.67 -19.34
CA THR A 123 22.39 -0.72 -19.60
C THR A 123 22.12 -1.49 -18.33
N VAL A 124 21.21 -2.47 -18.46
CA VAL A 124 20.92 -3.47 -17.43
C VAL A 124 21.14 -4.84 -18.05
N THR A 125 22.03 -5.64 -17.45
CA THR A 125 22.32 -6.99 -17.93
C THR A 125 21.67 -8.02 -17.01
N TYR A 126 20.93 -8.96 -17.59
CA TYR A 126 20.38 -10.13 -16.92
C TYR A 126 21.21 -11.36 -17.24
N LYS A 127 21.48 -12.18 -16.20
CA LYS A 127 22.08 -13.49 -16.34
C LYS A 127 21.20 -14.51 -15.60
N ILE A 128 20.53 -15.36 -16.36
CA ILE A 128 19.57 -16.36 -15.87
C ILE A 128 20.36 -17.55 -15.28
N ASN A 129 19.94 -18.01 -14.08
CA ASN A 129 20.51 -19.19 -13.45
C ASN A 129 20.07 -20.45 -14.23
N PRO A 130 20.97 -21.40 -14.57
CA PRO A 130 20.63 -22.61 -15.30
C PRO A 130 19.58 -23.50 -14.60
N ASN A 131 19.45 -23.40 -13.27
CA ASN A 131 18.47 -24.15 -12.50
C ASN A 131 17.08 -23.46 -12.47
N PHE A 132 16.95 -22.28 -13.06
CA PHE A 132 15.66 -21.59 -13.13
C PHE A 132 14.81 -22.19 -14.26
N LYS A 133 13.75 -22.90 -13.87
CA LYS A 133 12.93 -23.71 -14.77
C LYS A 133 11.46 -23.39 -14.63
N TRP A 134 10.75 -23.57 -15.73
CA TRP A 134 9.29 -23.65 -15.74
C TRP A 134 8.78 -24.94 -15.09
N SER A 135 7.52 -24.95 -14.68
CA SER A 135 6.86 -26.12 -14.07
C SER A 135 6.73 -27.35 -14.98
N ASN A 136 6.99 -27.20 -16.27
CA ASN A 136 7.09 -28.33 -17.21
C ASN A 136 8.54 -28.87 -17.35
N GLY A 137 9.50 -28.32 -16.57
CA GLY A 137 10.90 -28.72 -16.56
C GLY A 137 11.77 -28.02 -17.62
N GLU A 138 11.19 -27.24 -18.52
CA GLU A 138 11.96 -26.44 -19.48
C GLU A 138 12.71 -25.29 -18.79
N PRO A 139 13.91 -24.90 -19.26
CA PRO A 139 14.61 -23.74 -18.70
C PRO A 139 13.86 -22.44 -19.00
N VAL A 140 13.90 -21.50 -18.07
CA VAL A 140 13.54 -20.09 -18.35
C VAL A 140 14.66 -19.49 -19.20
N THR A 141 14.30 -18.79 -20.27
CA THR A 141 15.26 -18.23 -21.23
C THR A 141 15.02 -16.75 -21.50
N THR A 142 15.97 -16.12 -22.17
CA THR A 142 15.85 -14.74 -22.63
C THR A 142 14.66 -14.53 -23.58
N LYS A 143 14.21 -15.56 -24.30
CA LYS A 143 13.02 -15.51 -25.16
C LYS A 143 11.74 -15.26 -24.36
N ASP A 144 11.64 -15.84 -23.16
CA ASP A 144 10.51 -15.64 -22.25
C ASP A 144 10.45 -14.19 -21.77
N ILE A 145 11.60 -13.62 -21.45
CA ILE A 145 11.73 -12.21 -21.03
C ILE A 145 11.34 -11.28 -22.18
N VAL A 146 11.92 -11.48 -23.38
CA VAL A 146 11.61 -10.68 -24.59
C VAL A 146 10.12 -10.75 -24.90
N LYS A 147 9.53 -11.96 -24.90
CA LYS A 147 8.10 -12.14 -25.15
C LYS A 147 7.22 -11.37 -24.17
N THR A 148 7.63 -11.32 -22.91
CA THR A 148 6.91 -10.55 -21.87
C THR A 148 6.93 -9.05 -22.15
N TYR A 149 8.09 -8.50 -22.56
CA TYR A 149 8.17 -7.10 -22.97
C TYR A 149 7.37 -6.80 -24.23
N GLU A 150 7.37 -7.71 -25.21
CA GLU A 150 6.57 -7.58 -26.43
C GLU A 150 5.07 -7.53 -26.12
N ILE A 151 4.55 -8.44 -25.29
CA ILE A 151 3.15 -8.41 -24.87
C ILE A 151 2.84 -7.09 -24.15
N MET A 152 3.66 -6.72 -23.16
CA MET A 152 3.47 -5.52 -22.34
C MET A 152 3.42 -4.23 -23.18
N ALA A 153 4.25 -4.14 -24.21
CA ALA A 153 4.37 -2.95 -25.07
C ALA A 153 3.47 -2.97 -26.30
N ASN A 154 2.78 -4.07 -26.59
CA ASN A 154 1.92 -4.17 -27.77
C ASN A 154 0.62 -3.37 -27.61
N GLN A 155 0.29 -2.53 -28.62
CA GLN A 155 -0.86 -1.63 -28.57
C GLN A 155 -2.22 -2.36 -28.52
N GLU A 156 -2.35 -3.50 -29.21
CA GLU A 156 -3.58 -4.31 -29.19
C GLU A 156 -3.81 -4.93 -27.81
N TYR A 157 -2.74 -5.46 -27.16
CA TYR A 157 -2.80 -5.94 -25.79
C TYR A 157 -3.16 -4.82 -24.81
N ILE A 158 -2.52 -3.65 -24.92
CA ILE A 158 -2.78 -2.51 -24.03
C ILE A 158 -4.25 -2.08 -24.13
N THR A 159 -4.77 -1.99 -25.36
CA THR A 159 -6.15 -1.56 -25.62
C THR A 159 -7.17 -2.58 -25.10
N SER A 160 -6.96 -3.86 -25.35
CA SER A 160 -7.90 -4.93 -24.95
C SER A 160 -7.88 -5.18 -23.43
N SER A 161 -6.70 -5.19 -22.81
CA SER A 161 -6.52 -5.45 -21.38
C SER A 161 -6.69 -4.22 -20.49
N LYS A 162 -6.63 -3.00 -21.04
CA LYS A 162 -6.53 -1.72 -20.33
C LYS A 162 -5.33 -1.68 -19.36
N SER A 163 -4.24 -2.33 -19.76
CA SER A 163 -3.02 -2.45 -18.94
C SER A 163 -2.35 -1.10 -18.75
N LEU A 164 -1.93 -0.82 -17.51
CA LEU A 164 -1.11 0.34 -17.14
C LEU A 164 0.38 -0.02 -17.02
N ARG A 165 0.78 -1.21 -17.46
CA ARG A 165 2.16 -1.69 -17.32
C ARG A 165 3.14 -1.00 -18.27
N TYR A 166 2.67 -0.51 -19.43
CA TYR A 166 3.45 0.29 -20.36
C TYR A 166 3.54 1.75 -19.88
N ASN A 167 4.34 1.98 -18.85
CA ASN A 167 4.49 3.28 -18.18
C ASN A 167 5.80 4.01 -18.56
N LYS A 168 5.99 5.23 -18.03
CA LYS A 168 7.15 6.10 -18.31
C LYS A 168 8.50 5.36 -18.13
N ASN A 169 8.69 4.60 -17.05
CA ASN A 169 9.94 3.90 -16.79
C ASN A 169 10.25 2.85 -17.86
N ARG A 170 9.23 2.09 -18.30
CA ARG A 170 9.40 1.07 -19.34
C ARG A 170 9.55 1.68 -20.72
N ARG A 171 8.92 2.82 -21.00
CA ARG A 171 9.12 3.58 -22.23
C ARG A 171 10.54 4.13 -22.40
N ALA A 172 11.35 4.14 -21.31
CA ALA A 172 12.76 4.46 -21.39
C ALA A 172 13.60 3.39 -22.11
N ILE A 173 13.07 2.18 -22.36
CA ILE A 173 13.77 1.15 -23.14
C ILE A 173 13.89 1.59 -24.60
N VAL A 174 15.08 1.48 -25.18
CA VAL A 174 15.35 1.86 -26.56
C VAL A 174 14.51 1.04 -27.53
N GLY A 175 13.86 1.69 -28.50
CA GLY A 175 13.04 1.03 -29.52
C GLY A 175 11.67 0.50 -29.07
N ILE A 176 11.30 0.66 -27.81
CA ILE A 176 10.02 0.15 -27.29
C ILE A 176 8.83 0.98 -27.79
N GLU A 177 9.01 2.28 -27.99
CA GLU A 177 7.96 3.17 -28.50
C GLU A 177 7.72 2.91 -29.99
N GLU A 178 8.77 2.71 -30.77
CA GLU A 178 8.69 2.33 -32.18
C GLU A 178 7.97 0.98 -32.34
N TYR A 179 8.23 0.02 -31.46
CA TYR A 179 7.49 -1.25 -31.42
C TYR A 179 6.01 -1.05 -31.06
N ASN A 180 5.72 -0.27 -30.02
CA ASN A 180 4.36 0.03 -29.59
C ASN A 180 3.52 0.69 -30.71
N GLU A 181 4.12 1.58 -31.47
CA GLU A 181 3.51 2.30 -32.60
C GLU A 181 3.43 1.47 -33.89
N GLY A 182 3.91 0.23 -33.90
CA GLY A 182 3.95 -0.64 -35.07
C GLY A 182 4.96 -0.21 -36.13
N LYS A 183 5.94 0.63 -35.78
CA LYS A 183 7.03 1.09 -36.66
C LYS A 183 8.22 0.14 -36.71
N ALA A 184 8.27 -0.80 -35.78
CA ALA A 184 9.30 -1.82 -35.65
C ALA A 184 8.70 -3.16 -35.21
N ASP A 185 9.23 -4.26 -35.76
CA ASP A 185 8.81 -5.63 -35.40
C ASP A 185 9.45 -6.15 -34.11
N LYS A 186 10.45 -5.43 -33.60
CA LYS A 186 11.23 -5.80 -32.41
C LYS A 186 11.55 -4.58 -31.57
N ILE A 187 11.72 -4.79 -30.26
CA ILE A 187 12.21 -3.79 -29.32
C ILE A 187 13.74 -3.80 -29.41
N SER A 188 14.34 -2.85 -30.12
CA SER A 188 15.78 -2.85 -30.42
C SER A 188 16.69 -2.75 -29.20
N GLY A 189 16.20 -2.22 -28.09
CA GLY A 189 16.92 -2.14 -26.81
C GLY A 189 16.98 -3.45 -26.02
N LEU A 190 16.33 -4.52 -26.47
CA LEU A 190 16.44 -5.87 -25.88
C LEU A 190 17.48 -6.68 -26.66
N GLU A 191 18.74 -6.58 -26.28
CA GLU A 191 19.86 -7.29 -26.89
C GLU A 191 19.99 -8.70 -26.26
N VAL A 192 19.64 -9.73 -27.03
CA VAL A 192 19.83 -11.12 -26.65
C VAL A 192 21.26 -11.54 -27.02
N ILE A 193 22.08 -11.88 -26.00
CA ILE A 193 23.44 -12.37 -26.18
C ILE A 193 23.42 -13.89 -26.38
N ASP A 194 22.69 -14.60 -25.52
CA ASP A 194 22.43 -16.05 -25.61
C ASP A 194 21.14 -16.40 -24.89
N ASP A 195 20.79 -17.70 -24.78
CA ASP A 195 19.55 -18.15 -24.13
C ASP A 195 19.48 -17.82 -22.61
N SER A 196 20.63 -17.48 -21.98
CA SER A 196 20.73 -17.17 -20.55
C SER A 196 21.10 -15.72 -20.25
N THR A 197 21.57 -14.98 -21.23
CA THR A 197 22.12 -13.63 -21.03
C THR A 197 21.52 -12.63 -22.00
N MET A 198 21.01 -11.53 -21.47
CA MET A 198 20.54 -10.41 -22.28
C MET A 198 20.91 -9.07 -21.66
N LYS A 199 20.92 -8.04 -22.50
CA LYS A 199 21.14 -6.65 -22.09
C LYS A 199 19.93 -5.77 -22.48
N ILE A 200 19.52 -4.91 -21.59
CA ILE A 200 18.46 -3.93 -21.83
C ILE A 200 19.13 -2.56 -21.94
N HIS A 201 18.95 -1.89 -23.07
CA HIS A 201 19.46 -0.55 -23.33
C HIS A 201 18.39 0.49 -23.02
N LEU A 202 18.73 1.51 -22.25
CA LEU A 202 17.82 2.57 -21.82
C LEU A 202 18.19 3.90 -22.48
N LYS A 203 17.20 4.69 -22.91
CA LYS A 203 17.36 6.07 -23.41
C LYS A 203 17.88 6.96 -22.28
N ASP A 204 17.31 6.75 -21.08
CA ASP A 204 17.70 7.41 -19.86
C ASP A 204 17.62 6.46 -18.67
N MET A 205 18.49 6.67 -17.67
CA MET A 205 18.55 5.83 -16.47
C MET A 205 18.29 6.69 -15.24
N THR A 206 17.27 6.33 -14.49
CA THR A 206 16.88 6.97 -13.24
C THR A 206 17.05 5.99 -12.08
N PRO A 207 17.04 6.47 -10.81
CA PRO A 207 17.11 5.59 -9.64
C PRO A 207 16.03 4.51 -9.56
N SER A 208 14.90 4.67 -10.26
CA SER A 208 13.86 3.63 -10.38
C SER A 208 14.40 2.27 -10.84
N VAL A 209 15.54 2.24 -11.52
CA VAL A 209 16.19 0.99 -11.95
C VAL A 209 16.53 0.08 -10.76
N TYR A 210 16.89 0.64 -9.60
CA TYR A 210 17.18 -0.11 -8.38
C TYR A 210 15.95 -0.76 -7.75
N TRP A 211 14.75 -0.25 -8.07
CA TRP A 211 13.47 -0.82 -7.65
C TRP A 211 12.74 -1.56 -8.78
N GLY A 212 13.45 -1.86 -9.85
CA GLY A 212 12.89 -2.60 -10.98
C GLY A 212 11.91 -1.81 -11.85
N GLY A 213 11.98 -0.48 -11.85
CA GLY A 213 11.06 0.36 -12.61
C GLY A 213 11.02 0.05 -14.12
N ASN A 214 12.16 -0.36 -14.69
CA ASN A 214 12.28 -0.77 -16.08
C ASN A 214 12.04 -2.29 -16.28
N PHE A 215 11.95 -3.09 -15.21
CA PHE A 215 11.90 -4.54 -15.27
C PHE A 215 10.48 -5.06 -15.40
N VAL A 216 10.35 -6.27 -15.93
CA VAL A 216 9.14 -7.08 -15.79
C VAL A 216 9.40 -8.08 -14.66
N PRO A 217 8.64 -8.04 -13.56
CA PRO A 217 8.94 -8.82 -12.35
C PRO A 217 8.62 -10.31 -12.50
N GLU A 218 7.79 -10.67 -13.47
CA GLU A 218 7.41 -12.03 -13.79
C GLU A 218 7.27 -12.20 -15.31
N PHE A 219 7.63 -13.37 -15.82
CA PHE A 219 7.66 -13.65 -17.25
C PHE A 219 6.49 -14.55 -17.67
N VAL A 220 6.25 -14.58 -18.99
CA VAL A 220 5.42 -15.59 -19.64
C VAL A 220 6.34 -16.61 -20.32
N ASN A 221 5.91 -17.85 -20.43
CA ASN A 221 6.62 -18.83 -21.24
C ASN A 221 6.39 -18.54 -22.72
N ALA A 222 7.43 -18.18 -23.46
CA ALA A 222 7.32 -17.70 -24.84
C ALA A 222 6.61 -18.71 -25.76
N LYS A 223 6.89 -20.00 -25.61
CA LYS A 223 6.26 -21.07 -26.41
C LYS A 223 4.75 -21.17 -26.14
N GLN A 224 4.35 -21.02 -24.86
CA GLN A 224 2.94 -21.12 -24.48
C GLN A 224 2.09 -19.99 -25.08
N PHE A 225 2.73 -18.85 -25.38
CA PHE A 225 2.08 -17.67 -25.96
C PHE A 225 2.31 -17.55 -27.48
N GLU A 226 2.95 -18.52 -28.11
CA GLU A 226 3.15 -18.52 -29.55
C GLU A 226 1.82 -18.64 -30.30
N GLY A 227 1.62 -17.79 -31.32
CA GLY A 227 0.40 -17.79 -32.15
C GLY A 227 -0.86 -17.25 -31.49
N ILE A 228 -0.82 -16.81 -30.23
CA ILE A 228 -1.96 -16.15 -29.59
C ILE A 228 -2.03 -14.69 -30.05
N PRO A 229 -3.16 -14.23 -30.65
CA PRO A 229 -3.33 -12.82 -30.99
C PRO A 229 -3.19 -11.92 -29.75
N MET A 230 -2.55 -10.76 -29.90
CA MET A 230 -2.23 -9.87 -28.78
C MET A 230 -3.47 -9.34 -28.05
N ASP A 231 -4.56 -9.08 -28.77
CA ASP A 231 -5.85 -8.69 -28.20
C ASP A 231 -6.56 -9.82 -27.44
N LYS A 232 -6.09 -11.07 -27.57
CA LYS A 232 -6.66 -12.29 -26.95
C LYS A 232 -5.81 -12.85 -25.80
N ILE A 233 -4.69 -12.23 -25.47
CA ILE A 233 -3.78 -12.70 -24.41
C ILE A 233 -4.53 -12.91 -23.08
N THR A 234 -5.34 -11.94 -22.62
CA THR A 234 -6.05 -12.03 -21.34
C THR A 234 -7.19 -13.07 -21.33
N GLU A 235 -7.61 -13.55 -22.49
CA GLU A 235 -8.64 -14.58 -22.65
C GLU A 235 -8.03 -15.99 -22.85
N SER A 236 -6.72 -16.06 -23.05
CA SER A 236 -6.02 -17.29 -23.41
C SER A 236 -6.02 -18.34 -22.30
N ASP A 237 -6.05 -19.60 -22.70
CA ASP A 237 -5.88 -20.75 -21.78
C ASP A 237 -4.52 -20.70 -21.08
N ALA A 238 -3.51 -20.11 -21.71
CA ALA A 238 -2.18 -19.89 -21.14
C ALA A 238 -2.19 -19.00 -19.87
N LEU A 239 -3.18 -18.13 -19.70
CA LEU A 239 -3.35 -17.33 -18.49
C LEU A 239 -4.46 -17.85 -17.58
N ARG A 240 -5.52 -18.47 -18.14
CA ARG A 240 -6.75 -18.73 -17.41
C ARG A 240 -6.95 -20.16 -16.97
N LYS A 241 -6.29 -21.12 -17.62
CA LYS A 241 -6.50 -22.54 -17.32
C LYS A 241 -5.23 -23.28 -16.95
N ASN A 242 -4.17 -23.10 -17.73
CA ASN A 242 -2.94 -23.86 -17.60
C ASN A 242 -1.70 -22.96 -17.61
N PRO A 243 -1.62 -21.90 -16.78
CA PRO A 243 -0.45 -21.04 -16.76
C PRO A 243 0.77 -21.82 -16.26
N LEU A 244 1.86 -21.77 -17.00
CA LEU A 244 3.15 -22.24 -16.51
C LEU A 244 3.67 -21.25 -15.45
N SER A 245 4.25 -21.80 -14.40
CA SER A 245 4.88 -21.05 -13.31
C SER A 245 6.30 -21.53 -13.11
N TYR A 246 7.14 -20.72 -12.55
CA TYR A 246 8.46 -21.10 -12.02
C TYR A 246 8.53 -20.96 -10.48
N GLY A 247 7.41 -20.62 -9.84
CA GLY A 247 7.29 -20.57 -8.40
C GLY A 247 7.10 -21.93 -7.74
N PRO A 248 6.92 -21.95 -6.39
CA PRO A 248 6.84 -23.20 -5.63
C PRO A 248 5.62 -24.07 -5.93
N TYR A 249 4.54 -23.45 -6.42
CA TYR A 249 3.31 -24.16 -6.75
C TYR A 249 2.81 -23.83 -8.15
N VAL A 250 2.03 -24.73 -8.72
CA VAL A 250 1.39 -24.58 -10.03
C VAL A 250 -0.09 -24.86 -9.92
N ILE A 251 -0.88 -24.26 -10.80
CA ILE A 251 -2.32 -24.47 -10.83
C ILE A 251 -2.62 -25.87 -11.33
N LYS A 252 -3.43 -26.61 -10.56
CA LYS A 252 -3.95 -27.93 -10.89
C LYS A 252 -5.41 -27.88 -11.35
N GLU A 253 -6.23 -27.09 -10.65
CA GLU A 253 -7.66 -26.98 -10.90
C GLU A 253 -8.17 -25.59 -10.57
N ILE A 254 -9.10 -25.08 -11.37
CA ILE A 254 -9.75 -23.81 -11.17
C ILE A 254 -11.26 -24.01 -11.15
N VAL A 255 -11.91 -23.66 -10.04
CA VAL A 255 -13.35 -23.40 -9.98
C VAL A 255 -13.54 -21.90 -10.13
N GLN A 256 -13.96 -21.50 -11.32
CA GLN A 256 -13.94 -20.09 -11.75
C GLN A 256 -14.64 -19.16 -10.76
N GLY A 257 -13.91 -18.17 -10.27
CA GLY A 257 -14.40 -17.16 -9.33
C GLY A 257 -14.55 -17.62 -7.88
N GLU A 258 -14.32 -18.91 -7.57
CA GLU A 258 -14.55 -19.48 -6.24
C GLU A 258 -13.27 -20.03 -5.60
N LYS A 259 -12.58 -20.94 -6.29
CA LYS A 259 -11.48 -21.73 -5.73
C LYS A 259 -10.41 -22.05 -6.78
N VAL A 260 -9.16 -22.13 -6.32
CA VAL A 260 -8.02 -22.64 -7.09
C VAL A 260 -7.29 -23.68 -6.24
N ILE A 261 -6.99 -24.83 -6.84
CA ILE A 261 -6.15 -25.86 -6.25
C ILE A 261 -4.80 -25.81 -6.93
N PHE A 262 -3.76 -25.73 -6.12
CA PHE A 262 -2.37 -25.73 -6.55
C PHE A 262 -1.70 -27.03 -6.12
N GLU A 263 -0.73 -27.49 -6.91
CA GLU A 263 0.15 -28.60 -6.55
C GLU A 263 1.61 -28.16 -6.53
N ALA A 264 2.42 -28.84 -5.73
CA ALA A 264 3.84 -28.55 -5.60
C ALA A 264 4.56 -28.65 -6.94
N ASN A 265 5.40 -27.66 -7.26
CA ASN A 265 6.23 -27.66 -8.45
C ASN A 265 7.51 -28.47 -8.21
N PRO A 266 7.69 -29.64 -8.86
CA PRO A 266 8.89 -30.45 -8.65
C PRO A 266 10.16 -29.82 -9.26
N TYR A 267 10.00 -28.82 -10.13
CA TYR A 267 11.13 -28.11 -10.79
C TYR A 267 11.45 -26.77 -10.15
N TYR A 268 10.82 -26.46 -8.99
CA TYR A 268 11.10 -25.21 -8.29
C TYR A 268 12.58 -25.13 -7.89
N TYR A 269 13.25 -24.04 -8.26
CA TYR A 269 14.71 -23.88 -8.15
C TYR A 269 15.24 -23.91 -6.70
N ARG A 270 14.39 -23.72 -5.69
CA ARG A 270 14.74 -23.83 -4.26
C ARG A 270 14.36 -25.19 -3.65
N GLY A 271 13.95 -26.16 -4.46
CA GLY A 271 13.51 -27.48 -4.03
C GLY A 271 12.00 -27.61 -3.89
N GLU A 272 11.52 -28.81 -4.01
CA GLU A 272 10.09 -29.12 -4.00
C GLU A 272 9.44 -28.75 -2.65
N PRO A 273 8.25 -28.11 -2.64
CA PRO A 273 7.51 -27.79 -1.43
C PRO A 273 7.19 -28.99 -0.55
N LYS A 274 7.25 -28.80 0.78
CA LYS A 274 6.93 -29.84 1.76
C LYS A 274 5.46 -30.22 1.74
N ILE A 275 4.57 -29.23 1.66
CA ILE A 275 3.13 -29.43 1.50
C ILE A 275 2.84 -29.60 0.00
N LYS A 276 2.14 -30.68 -0.36
CA LYS A 276 1.94 -31.02 -1.77
C LYS A 276 0.80 -30.29 -2.46
N THR A 277 -0.20 -29.84 -1.71
CA THR A 277 -1.38 -29.17 -2.26
C THR A 277 -1.69 -27.91 -1.46
N VAL A 278 -2.03 -26.82 -2.15
CA VAL A 278 -2.62 -25.62 -1.57
C VAL A 278 -4.01 -25.43 -2.14
N GLU A 279 -5.02 -25.38 -1.29
CA GLU A 279 -6.39 -25.05 -1.66
C GLU A 279 -6.67 -23.61 -1.26
N MET A 280 -6.91 -22.73 -2.23
CA MET A 280 -7.32 -21.34 -1.98
C MET A 280 -8.75 -21.12 -2.42
N GLU A 281 -9.57 -20.52 -1.55
CA GLU A 281 -10.96 -20.18 -1.89
C GLU A 281 -11.36 -18.77 -1.44
N ILE A 282 -12.38 -18.22 -2.08
CA ILE A 282 -13.01 -16.96 -1.67
C ILE A 282 -13.76 -17.20 -0.35
N LEU A 283 -13.54 -16.27 0.59
CA LEU A 283 -14.26 -16.24 1.86
C LEU A 283 -15.06 -14.91 1.95
N PRO A 284 -16.40 -14.98 1.94
CA PRO A 284 -17.21 -13.76 2.14
C PRO A 284 -16.87 -13.07 3.47
N PRO A 285 -16.78 -11.73 3.52
CA PRO A 285 -16.45 -10.98 4.74
C PRO A 285 -17.36 -11.32 5.94
N SER A 286 -18.65 -11.55 5.72
CA SER A 286 -19.60 -11.92 6.77
C SER A 286 -19.35 -13.31 7.40
N GLN A 287 -18.54 -14.16 6.77
CA GLN A 287 -18.26 -15.52 7.25
C GLN A 287 -16.89 -15.66 7.93
N GLN A 288 -16.07 -14.60 7.96
CA GLN A 288 -14.69 -14.65 8.41
C GLN A 288 -14.55 -15.22 9.83
N VAL A 289 -15.23 -14.62 10.81
CA VAL A 289 -15.10 -15.01 12.23
C VAL A 289 -15.50 -16.46 12.44
N ALA A 290 -16.63 -16.89 11.88
CA ALA A 290 -17.11 -18.27 12.01
C ALA A 290 -16.15 -19.28 11.37
N ALA A 291 -15.62 -18.98 10.19
CA ALA A 291 -14.68 -19.85 9.48
C ALA A 291 -13.32 -19.95 10.19
N ILE A 292 -12.81 -18.84 10.73
CA ILE A 292 -11.56 -18.82 11.50
C ILE A 292 -11.73 -19.59 12.82
N LYS A 293 -12.79 -19.33 13.54
CA LYS A 293 -13.14 -19.99 14.80
C LYS A 293 -13.27 -21.50 14.65
N SER A 294 -13.91 -21.96 13.59
CA SER A 294 -14.09 -23.41 13.32
C SER A 294 -12.81 -24.10 12.81
N GLY A 295 -11.69 -23.39 12.63
CA GLY A 295 -10.47 -23.97 12.07
C GLY A 295 -10.66 -24.44 10.62
N LYS A 296 -11.48 -23.75 9.81
CA LYS A 296 -11.67 -24.13 8.40
C LYS A 296 -10.40 -23.94 7.57
N TYR A 297 -9.58 -22.93 7.92
CA TYR A 297 -8.40 -22.53 7.16
C TYR A 297 -7.13 -22.50 8.00
N ASP A 298 -5.99 -22.70 7.34
CA ASP A 298 -4.65 -22.55 7.88
C ASP A 298 -4.18 -21.09 7.81
N ILE A 299 -4.53 -20.41 6.72
CA ILE A 299 -4.15 -19.03 6.42
C ILE A 299 -5.37 -18.27 5.91
N VAL A 300 -5.61 -17.07 6.43
CA VAL A 300 -6.64 -16.16 5.91
C VAL A 300 -6.01 -14.85 5.48
N LEU A 301 -6.06 -14.57 4.19
CA LEU A 301 -5.54 -13.37 3.54
C LEU A 301 -6.62 -12.29 3.44
N LYS A 302 -6.22 -11.01 3.40
CA LYS A 302 -7.11 -9.84 3.26
C LYS A 302 -8.18 -9.77 4.36
N VAL A 303 -7.82 -10.12 5.58
CA VAL A 303 -8.73 -10.06 6.72
C VAL A 303 -9.24 -8.63 6.95
N SER A 304 -10.53 -8.49 7.18
CA SER A 304 -11.15 -7.18 7.45
C SER A 304 -10.71 -6.64 8.82
N PRO A 305 -10.21 -5.40 8.90
CA PRO A 305 -9.79 -4.80 10.18
C PRO A 305 -10.91 -4.71 11.22
N GLU A 306 -12.14 -4.59 10.79
CA GLU A 306 -13.33 -4.40 11.63
C GLU A 306 -13.58 -5.58 12.57
N ILE A 307 -13.20 -6.80 12.17
CA ILE A 307 -13.36 -8.00 13.00
C ILE A 307 -12.22 -8.23 14.01
N PHE A 308 -11.21 -7.35 14.03
CA PHE A 308 -10.03 -7.52 14.85
C PHE A 308 -10.34 -7.77 16.34
N PRO A 309 -11.29 -7.05 17.00
CA PRO A 309 -11.64 -7.31 18.39
C PRO A 309 -12.23 -8.70 18.65
N GLU A 310 -12.79 -9.34 17.63
CA GLU A 310 -13.28 -10.73 17.73
C GLU A 310 -12.15 -11.73 17.55
N LEU A 311 -11.20 -11.44 16.65
CA LEU A 311 -10.03 -12.29 16.43
C LEU A 311 -9.12 -12.39 17.66
N GLU A 312 -8.95 -11.30 18.42
CA GLU A 312 -8.16 -11.27 19.65
C GLU A 312 -8.66 -12.25 20.73
N LYS A 313 -9.91 -12.65 20.67
CA LYS A 313 -10.54 -13.56 21.62
C LYS A 313 -10.30 -15.03 21.31
N LEU A 314 -9.87 -15.35 20.07
CA LEU A 314 -9.69 -16.71 19.58
C LEU A 314 -8.35 -17.27 20.05
N ASP A 315 -8.31 -18.54 20.44
CA ASP A 315 -7.11 -19.22 20.93
C ASP A 315 -6.45 -20.14 19.90
N ASN A 316 -7.09 -20.36 18.76
CA ASN A 316 -6.62 -21.26 17.70
C ASN A 316 -5.76 -20.58 16.62
N ILE A 317 -5.54 -19.26 16.71
CA ILE A 317 -4.85 -18.47 15.70
C ILE A 317 -3.70 -17.64 16.26
N ASN A 318 -2.84 -17.19 15.36
CA ASN A 318 -1.93 -16.06 15.52
C ASN A 318 -2.36 -14.96 14.53
N ILE A 319 -2.32 -13.71 14.99
CA ILE A 319 -2.54 -12.54 14.17
C ILE A 319 -1.17 -11.95 13.85
N LEU A 320 -0.87 -11.78 12.57
CA LEU A 320 0.34 -11.12 12.11
C LEU A 320 -0.02 -9.78 11.48
N THR A 321 0.85 -8.80 11.67
CA THR A 321 0.72 -7.50 11.02
C THR A 321 2.00 -7.14 10.27
N LYS A 322 1.85 -6.33 9.23
CA LYS A 322 2.97 -5.63 8.58
C LYS A 322 2.52 -4.27 8.06
N LYS A 323 3.47 -3.37 7.86
CA LYS A 323 3.20 -2.09 7.21
C LYS A 323 2.61 -2.31 5.82
N ALA A 324 1.43 -1.75 5.59
CA ALA A 324 0.78 -1.77 4.28
C ALA A 324 1.48 -0.80 3.33
N GLY A 325 1.46 -1.13 2.05
CA GLY A 325 1.92 -0.21 1.01
C GLY A 325 0.93 0.93 0.75
N SER A 326 0.33 1.52 1.79
CA SER A 326 -0.67 2.59 1.64
C SER A 326 -0.71 3.53 2.83
N MET A 327 -1.09 4.77 2.55
CA MET A 327 -1.23 5.85 3.52
C MET A 327 -2.50 6.66 3.23
N ASN A 328 -3.18 7.10 4.29
CA ASN A 328 -4.23 8.11 4.17
C ASN A 328 -3.64 9.51 4.35
N TYR A 329 -4.19 10.49 3.65
CA TYR A 329 -3.77 11.88 3.72
C TYR A 329 -4.93 12.85 3.47
N ILE A 330 -4.81 14.06 4.02
CA ILE A 330 -5.69 15.19 3.68
C ILE A 330 -5.04 15.93 2.53
N ALA A 331 -5.72 16.08 1.40
CA ALA A 331 -5.29 16.89 0.28
C ALA A 331 -6.12 18.17 0.22
N PHE A 332 -5.47 19.33 0.15
CA PHE A 332 -6.11 20.62 0.00
C PHE A 332 -6.30 20.95 -1.48
N LYS A 333 -7.37 21.64 -1.85
CA LYS A 333 -7.54 22.16 -3.22
C LYS A 333 -6.86 23.53 -3.30
N LEU A 334 -5.63 23.52 -3.84
CA LEU A 334 -4.75 24.70 -3.90
C LEU A 334 -4.57 25.23 -5.34
N GLY A 335 -5.33 24.71 -6.28
CA GLY A 335 -5.23 25.10 -7.68
C GLY A 335 -6.07 24.20 -8.58
N LYS A 336 -5.66 24.04 -9.84
CA LYS A 336 -6.34 23.24 -10.85
C LYS A 336 -5.35 22.53 -11.77
N TRP A 337 -5.85 21.55 -12.51
CA TRP A 337 -5.15 20.95 -13.64
C TRP A 337 -5.38 21.79 -14.91
N ASP A 338 -4.32 22.16 -15.62
CA ASP A 338 -4.37 22.80 -16.93
C ASP A 338 -4.25 21.72 -18.02
N GLU A 339 -5.37 21.41 -18.69
CA GLU A 339 -5.41 20.37 -19.72
C GLU A 339 -4.62 20.76 -20.98
N GLU A 340 -4.46 22.05 -21.28
CA GLU A 340 -3.72 22.52 -22.46
C GLU A 340 -2.21 22.39 -22.25
N LYS A 341 -1.73 22.77 -21.05
CA LYS A 341 -0.32 22.69 -20.68
C LYS A 341 0.07 21.33 -20.13
N ASN A 342 -0.94 20.51 -19.74
CA ASN A 342 -0.75 19.22 -19.07
C ASN A 342 0.08 19.34 -17.78
N GLU A 343 -0.27 20.34 -16.97
CA GLU A 343 0.42 20.65 -15.71
C GLU A 343 -0.53 21.14 -14.62
N VAL A 344 -0.05 21.06 -13.38
CA VAL A 344 -0.69 21.67 -12.20
C VAL A 344 -0.44 23.17 -12.21
N VAL A 345 -1.48 23.96 -11.96
CA VAL A 345 -1.42 25.40 -11.75
C VAL A 345 -1.93 25.72 -10.34
N THR A 346 -1.01 26.12 -9.46
CA THR A 346 -1.33 26.56 -8.09
C THR A 346 -2.05 27.90 -8.13
N ASP A 347 -3.12 28.08 -7.34
CA ASP A 347 -3.85 29.33 -7.18
C ASP A 347 -3.64 29.93 -5.78
N PRO A 348 -2.85 30.99 -5.64
CA PRO A 348 -2.64 31.67 -4.36
C PRO A 348 -3.91 32.28 -3.74
N ASN A 349 -5.00 32.40 -4.51
CA ASN A 349 -6.28 32.88 -4.01
C ASN A 349 -7.22 31.77 -3.58
N SER A 350 -6.79 30.50 -3.63
CA SER A 350 -7.64 29.39 -3.16
C SER A 350 -7.91 29.52 -1.66
N LYS A 351 -9.12 29.12 -1.25
CA LYS A 351 -9.58 29.22 0.14
C LYS A 351 -8.64 28.52 1.14
N MET A 352 -7.94 27.47 0.69
CA MET A 352 -7.03 26.67 1.51
C MET A 352 -5.54 27.08 1.39
N TYR A 353 -5.23 28.18 0.67
CA TYR A 353 -3.83 28.55 0.38
C TYR A 353 -3.05 28.99 1.63
N ASP A 354 -3.72 29.56 2.64
CA ASP A 354 -3.06 29.99 3.87
C ASP A 354 -2.38 28.82 4.58
N LEU A 355 -1.07 28.94 4.80
CA LEU A 355 -0.26 27.87 5.41
C LEU A 355 -0.63 27.63 6.88
N ASN A 356 -0.95 28.68 7.63
CA ASN A 356 -1.33 28.57 9.02
C ASN A 356 -2.70 27.90 9.18
N LEU A 357 -3.63 28.14 8.25
CA LEU A 357 -4.90 27.41 8.18
C LEU A 357 -4.65 25.91 7.97
N ARG A 358 -3.80 25.52 7.01
CA ARG A 358 -3.46 24.12 6.77
C ARG A 358 -2.79 23.46 7.99
N LYS A 359 -1.86 24.17 8.64
CA LYS A 359 -1.22 23.72 9.89
C LYS A 359 -2.23 23.56 11.02
N ALA A 360 -3.16 24.49 11.17
CA ALA A 360 -4.20 24.43 12.19
C ALA A 360 -5.10 23.20 12.02
N ILE A 361 -5.48 22.90 10.77
CA ILE A 361 -6.24 21.67 10.42
C ILE A 361 -5.46 20.42 10.85
N ALA A 362 -4.14 20.38 10.63
CA ALA A 362 -3.30 19.25 11.03
C ALA A 362 -3.21 19.11 12.56
N TYR A 363 -2.95 20.20 13.28
CA TYR A 363 -2.82 20.19 14.74
C TYR A 363 -4.16 19.95 15.48
N ALA A 364 -5.28 20.11 14.82
CA ALA A 364 -6.60 19.86 15.43
C ALA A 364 -6.87 18.38 15.70
N ILE A 365 -6.26 17.46 14.95
CA ILE A 365 -6.63 16.04 14.94
C ILE A 365 -5.70 15.22 15.84
N ASP A 366 -6.30 14.39 16.71
CA ASP A 366 -5.61 13.34 17.45
C ASP A 366 -5.54 12.07 16.60
N MET A 367 -4.41 11.90 15.88
CA MET A 367 -4.18 10.74 15.00
C MET A 367 -4.00 9.43 15.79
N ASP A 368 -3.52 9.49 17.04
CA ASP A 368 -3.43 8.32 17.91
C ASP A 368 -4.82 7.86 18.35
N ALA A 369 -5.71 8.80 18.67
CA ALA A 369 -7.10 8.49 18.95
C ALA A 369 -7.81 7.90 17.73
N VAL A 370 -7.59 8.46 16.53
CA VAL A 370 -8.12 7.92 15.27
C VAL A 370 -7.64 6.48 15.07
N SER A 371 -6.35 6.21 15.22
CA SER A 371 -5.79 4.85 15.11
C SER A 371 -6.48 3.88 16.08
N LYS A 372 -6.58 4.25 17.36
CA LYS A 372 -7.13 3.36 18.39
C LYS A 372 -8.64 3.15 18.27
N GLN A 373 -9.41 4.22 18.04
CA GLN A 373 -10.88 4.17 18.10
C GLN A 373 -11.51 3.61 16.83
N PHE A 374 -10.93 3.93 15.66
CA PHE A 374 -11.51 3.58 14.36
C PHE A 374 -10.78 2.42 13.67
N TYR A 375 -9.50 2.20 14.00
CA TYR A 375 -8.69 1.16 13.37
C TYR A 375 -8.13 0.14 14.35
N HIS A 376 -8.59 0.14 15.61
CA HIS A 376 -8.16 -0.79 16.65
C HIS A 376 -6.62 -0.85 16.83
N GLY A 377 -5.92 0.26 16.55
CA GLY A 377 -4.47 0.31 16.53
C GLY A 377 -3.82 -0.27 15.26
N LEU A 378 -4.60 -0.75 14.28
CA LEU A 378 -4.10 -1.31 13.01
C LEU A 378 -3.72 -0.23 11.98
N SER A 379 -3.28 0.89 12.47
CA SER A 379 -2.68 1.97 11.71
C SER A 379 -1.74 2.74 12.63
N THR A 380 -0.78 3.44 12.05
CA THR A 380 0.13 4.31 12.80
C THR A 380 0.06 5.72 12.24
N PRO A 381 0.13 6.77 13.08
CA PRO A 381 0.21 8.15 12.60
C PRO A 381 1.34 8.29 11.58
N ALA A 382 1.02 8.85 10.41
CA ALA A 382 2.02 9.13 9.40
C ALA A 382 2.76 10.41 9.78
N LYS A 383 4.10 10.37 9.73
CA LYS A 383 4.93 11.52 10.07
C LYS A 383 5.23 12.40 8.87
N SER A 384 5.28 11.80 7.69
CA SER A 384 5.56 12.48 6.42
C SER A 384 4.96 11.70 5.24
N GLN A 385 5.13 12.22 4.04
CA GLN A 385 4.68 11.57 2.80
C GLN A 385 5.60 10.43 2.34
N ILE A 386 6.82 10.31 2.87
CA ILE A 386 7.71 9.19 2.57
C ILE A 386 7.35 8.02 3.48
N SER A 387 6.92 6.93 2.88
CA SER A 387 6.50 5.74 3.63
C SER A 387 7.66 5.11 4.42
N PRO A 388 7.45 4.69 5.67
CA PRO A 388 8.43 3.92 6.43
C PRO A 388 8.72 2.52 5.85
N LEU A 389 8.10 2.16 4.73
CA LEU A 389 8.50 1.02 3.89
C LEU A 389 9.87 1.22 3.22
N PHE A 390 10.36 2.46 3.15
CA PHE A 390 11.66 2.83 2.62
C PHE A 390 12.54 3.41 3.74
N PRO A 391 13.01 2.58 4.68
CA PRO A 391 13.64 3.06 5.91
C PRO A 391 14.90 3.87 5.69
N SER A 392 15.67 3.63 4.61
CA SER A 392 16.87 4.42 4.30
C SER A 392 16.54 5.83 3.77
N LEU A 393 15.37 6.00 3.14
CA LEU A 393 14.94 7.25 2.50
C LEU A 393 14.10 8.12 3.44
N HIS A 394 13.34 7.49 4.33
CA HIS A 394 12.51 8.18 5.31
C HIS A 394 13.37 8.95 6.33
N ASN A 395 12.99 10.19 6.62
CA ASN A 395 13.69 11.02 7.61
C ASN A 395 13.12 10.78 9.01
N PRO A 396 13.84 10.11 9.92
CA PRO A 396 13.35 9.81 11.26
C PRO A 396 13.22 11.05 12.17
N GLU A 397 13.83 12.18 11.79
CA GLU A 397 13.78 13.44 12.56
C GLU A 397 12.45 14.16 12.39
N ILE A 398 11.65 13.83 11.37
CA ILE A 398 10.34 14.40 11.16
C ILE A 398 9.34 13.74 12.12
N ASN A 399 8.74 14.58 13.00
CA ASN A 399 7.82 14.10 14.02
C ASN A 399 6.35 14.08 13.56
N GLY A 400 6.03 14.66 12.39
CA GLY A 400 4.66 14.85 11.94
C GLY A 400 3.86 15.84 12.80
N PHE A 401 2.55 15.75 12.73
CA PHE A 401 1.64 16.58 13.52
C PHE A 401 1.09 15.79 14.70
N LYS A 402 1.30 16.28 15.92
CA LYS A 402 0.62 15.81 17.13
C LYS A 402 -0.48 16.80 17.48
N GLN A 403 -1.62 16.32 17.95
CA GLN A 403 -2.70 17.22 18.35
C GLN A 403 -2.22 18.27 19.34
N ASP A 404 -2.51 19.53 19.01
CA ASP A 404 -2.28 20.71 19.84
C ASP A 404 -3.34 21.75 19.48
N VAL A 405 -4.47 21.68 20.18
CA VAL A 405 -5.64 22.54 19.94
C VAL A 405 -5.34 24.02 20.16
N GLU A 406 -4.53 24.33 21.17
CA GLU A 406 -4.17 25.72 21.47
C GLU A 406 -3.24 26.30 20.40
N LYS A 407 -2.27 25.52 19.93
CA LYS A 407 -1.43 25.91 18.80
C LYS A 407 -2.24 26.07 17.52
N ALA A 408 -3.22 25.19 17.27
CA ALA A 408 -4.11 25.32 16.11
C ALA A 408 -4.90 26.63 16.15
N LYS A 409 -5.46 27.00 17.31
CA LYS A 409 -6.17 28.26 17.50
C LYS A 409 -5.24 29.47 17.32
N GLN A 410 -4.03 29.41 17.88
CA GLN A 410 -3.02 30.45 17.71
C GLN A 410 -2.67 30.68 16.24
N LEU A 411 -2.47 29.60 15.47
CA LEU A 411 -2.17 29.70 14.03
C LEU A 411 -3.32 30.35 13.25
N LEU A 412 -4.57 30.05 13.61
CA LEU A 412 -5.73 30.71 13.01
C LEU A 412 -5.81 32.19 13.38
N ASP A 413 -5.50 32.57 14.63
CA ASP A 413 -5.42 33.98 15.06
C ASP A 413 -4.34 34.74 14.29
N GLU A 414 -3.16 34.15 14.10
CA GLU A 414 -2.04 34.72 13.32
C GLU A 414 -2.40 34.87 11.84
N ALA A 415 -3.20 33.95 11.28
CA ALA A 415 -3.70 34.03 9.91
C ALA A 415 -4.87 34.99 9.73
N GLY A 416 -5.39 35.55 10.84
CA GLY A 416 -6.49 36.53 10.84
C GLY A 416 -7.90 35.93 10.91
N PHE A 417 -8.04 34.59 11.08
CA PHE A 417 -9.31 33.97 11.32
C PHE A 417 -9.75 34.16 12.78
N LYS A 418 -10.85 34.86 13.02
CA LYS A 418 -11.29 35.24 14.37
C LYS A 418 -12.81 35.07 14.51
N ASP A 419 -13.24 34.58 15.64
CA ASP A 419 -14.65 34.61 16.04
C ASP A 419 -15.02 36.02 16.43
N VAL A 420 -15.65 36.76 15.52
CA VAL A 420 -15.98 38.20 15.72
C VAL A 420 -17.38 38.43 16.23
N ASP A 421 -18.30 37.47 16.08
CA ASP A 421 -19.68 37.54 16.54
C ASP A 421 -19.97 36.72 17.80
N GLY A 422 -19.02 35.87 18.21
CA GLY A 422 -19.09 35.11 19.47
C GLY A 422 -19.89 33.81 19.38
N ASP A 423 -20.11 33.29 18.17
CA ASP A 423 -20.88 32.04 17.96
C ASP A 423 -20.01 30.77 18.09
N GLY A 424 -18.68 30.94 18.24
CA GLY A 424 -17.70 29.87 18.37
C GLY A 424 -17.12 29.39 17.04
N ILE A 425 -17.53 29.98 15.92
CA ILE A 425 -16.97 29.76 14.59
C ILE A 425 -16.16 30.99 14.20
N ARG A 426 -15.06 30.78 13.51
CA ARG A 426 -14.16 31.86 13.08
C ARG A 426 -14.54 32.34 11.69
N GLU A 427 -14.65 33.64 11.52
CA GLU A 427 -14.73 34.31 10.24
C GLU A 427 -13.36 34.31 9.55
N ASP A 428 -13.38 34.56 8.23
CA ASP A 428 -12.18 34.79 7.46
C ASP A 428 -11.46 36.07 7.85
N LYS A 429 -10.27 36.30 7.27
CA LYS A 429 -9.46 37.50 7.52
C LYS A 429 -10.16 38.83 7.18
N ASP A 430 -11.25 38.80 6.41
CA ASP A 430 -12.08 39.97 6.07
C ASP A 430 -13.30 40.08 7.01
N GLY A 431 -13.44 39.21 8.01
CA GLY A 431 -14.55 39.16 8.96
C GLY A 431 -15.84 38.60 8.37
N LYS A 432 -15.75 37.75 7.33
CA LYS A 432 -16.90 37.13 6.70
C LYS A 432 -17.03 35.68 7.14
N PRO A 433 -18.28 35.21 7.37
CA PRO A 433 -18.51 33.78 7.61
C PRO A 433 -17.90 32.91 6.51
N VAL A 434 -17.13 31.90 6.91
CA VAL A 434 -16.51 30.96 6.00
C VAL A 434 -16.88 29.54 6.37
N LYS A 435 -17.29 28.76 5.38
CA LYS A 435 -17.56 27.33 5.50
C LYS A 435 -16.62 26.56 4.59
N TYR A 436 -16.11 25.44 5.10
CA TYR A 436 -15.22 24.55 4.36
C TYR A 436 -15.92 23.25 3.99
N THR A 437 -15.71 22.79 2.77
CA THR A 437 -16.34 21.58 2.24
C THR A 437 -15.32 20.45 2.13
N LEU A 438 -15.60 19.36 2.90
CA LEU A 438 -14.82 18.14 2.91
C LEU A 438 -15.41 17.11 1.95
N ALA A 439 -14.62 16.60 1.02
CA ALA A 439 -14.94 15.38 0.28
C ALA A 439 -14.31 14.16 0.97
N MET A 440 -15.12 13.15 1.27
CA MET A 440 -14.68 11.90 1.89
C MET A 440 -15.45 10.71 1.31
N MET A 441 -14.77 9.56 1.18
CA MET A 441 -15.37 8.34 0.64
C MET A 441 -16.22 7.62 1.67
N SER A 442 -17.33 7.04 1.19
CA SER A 442 -18.07 6.01 1.91
C SER A 442 -17.29 4.69 1.85
N GLY A 443 -17.50 3.82 2.82
CA GLY A 443 -16.92 2.49 2.85
C GLY A 443 -16.72 1.98 4.28
N GLY A 444 -17.26 0.79 4.57
CA GLY A 444 -17.23 0.23 5.91
C GLY A 444 -18.08 1.00 6.94
N GLU A 445 -18.23 0.42 8.12
CA GLU A 445 -19.05 0.99 9.20
C GLU A 445 -18.40 2.20 9.88
N ILE A 446 -17.07 2.35 9.73
CA ILE A 446 -16.30 3.43 10.37
C ILE A 446 -16.32 4.76 9.60
N ALA A 447 -16.70 4.77 8.31
CA ALA A 447 -16.54 5.96 7.47
C ALA A 447 -17.34 7.16 7.96
N GLU A 448 -18.61 6.95 8.29
CA GLU A 448 -19.48 8.03 8.80
C GLU A 448 -19.05 8.52 10.20
N PRO A 449 -18.83 7.65 11.22
CA PRO A 449 -18.33 8.09 12.51
C PRO A 449 -16.98 8.80 12.43
N LEU A 450 -16.08 8.36 11.54
CA LEU A 450 -14.78 8.98 11.35
C LEU A 450 -14.89 10.39 10.73
N ALA A 451 -15.77 10.56 9.75
CA ALA A 451 -16.05 11.89 9.18
C ALA A 451 -16.59 12.85 10.24
N GLN A 452 -17.54 12.39 11.07
CA GLN A 452 -18.08 13.18 12.17
C GLN A 452 -17.00 13.56 13.21
N TYR A 453 -16.09 12.60 13.52
CA TYR A 453 -14.98 12.87 14.41
C TYR A 453 -14.09 13.99 13.86
N TYR A 454 -13.67 13.93 12.61
CA TYR A 454 -12.83 14.96 12.01
C TYR A 454 -13.53 16.34 12.04
N MET A 455 -14.78 16.42 11.63
CA MET A 455 -15.55 17.67 11.65
C MET A 455 -15.67 18.27 13.07
N GLN A 456 -15.83 17.40 14.09
CA GLN A 456 -15.87 17.83 15.50
C GLN A 456 -14.51 18.40 15.96
N GLN A 457 -13.39 17.78 15.55
CA GLN A 457 -12.05 18.28 15.90
C GLN A 457 -11.79 19.66 15.28
N TRP A 458 -12.19 19.87 14.03
CA TRP A 458 -12.05 21.17 13.38
C TRP A 458 -13.00 22.22 13.96
N LYS A 459 -14.20 21.82 14.32
CA LYS A 459 -15.13 22.71 15.04
C LYS A 459 -14.59 23.18 16.39
N ALA A 460 -13.85 22.32 17.11
CA ALA A 460 -13.24 22.65 18.39
C ALA A 460 -12.16 23.76 18.30
N ILE A 461 -11.63 24.02 17.10
CA ILE A 461 -10.74 25.13 16.82
C ILE A 461 -11.45 26.30 16.12
N GLY A 462 -12.77 26.23 15.94
CA GLY A 462 -13.60 27.27 15.37
C GLY A 462 -13.77 27.21 13.85
N LEU A 463 -13.51 26.08 13.19
CA LEU A 463 -13.75 25.92 11.75
C LEU A 463 -15.09 25.24 11.47
N ASP A 464 -15.93 25.85 10.62
CA ASP A 464 -17.18 25.24 10.13
C ASP A 464 -16.87 24.37 8.91
N VAL A 465 -16.94 23.04 9.10
CA VAL A 465 -16.66 22.06 8.05
C VAL A 465 -17.88 21.20 7.81
N GLU A 466 -18.30 21.05 6.56
CA GLU A 466 -19.38 20.17 6.16
C GLU A 466 -18.96 19.17 5.08
N LEU A 467 -19.66 18.06 4.98
CA LEU A 467 -19.45 17.11 3.90
C LEU A 467 -19.98 17.65 2.56
N LEU A 468 -19.25 17.36 1.49
CA LEU A 468 -19.68 17.65 0.13
C LEU A 468 -21.05 16.99 -0.14
N ASP A 469 -22.02 17.79 -0.58
CA ASP A 469 -23.42 17.38 -0.78
C ASP A 469 -24.08 16.81 0.51
N GLY A 470 -23.54 17.11 1.70
CA GLY A 470 -24.04 16.65 2.99
C GLY A 470 -23.84 15.14 3.25
N ARG A 471 -22.99 14.45 2.49
CA ARG A 471 -22.84 12.98 2.57
C ARG A 471 -21.44 12.50 2.14
N LEU A 472 -21.13 11.26 2.50
CA LEU A 472 -19.99 10.54 1.95
C LEU A 472 -20.26 10.11 0.49
N LEU A 473 -19.22 10.02 -0.30
CA LEU A 473 -19.28 9.70 -1.72
C LEU A 473 -18.80 8.26 -1.98
N ASP A 474 -19.41 7.55 -2.93
CA ASP A 474 -18.83 6.33 -3.43
C ASP A 474 -17.46 6.61 -4.11
N THR A 475 -16.60 5.61 -4.17
CA THR A 475 -15.22 5.75 -4.65
C THR A 475 -15.13 6.36 -6.06
N LYS A 476 -16.00 5.95 -6.97
CA LYS A 476 -16.00 6.44 -8.36
C LYS A 476 -16.39 7.92 -8.43
N ASN A 477 -17.47 8.30 -7.73
CA ASN A 477 -17.93 9.68 -7.67
C ASN A 477 -16.92 10.59 -6.98
N PHE A 478 -16.33 10.12 -5.87
CA PHE A 478 -15.26 10.84 -5.17
C PHE A 478 -14.09 11.19 -6.11
N TYR A 479 -13.47 10.18 -6.77
CA TYR A 479 -12.33 10.44 -7.63
C TYR A 479 -12.70 11.21 -8.91
N ASN A 480 -13.89 11.04 -9.45
CA ASN A 480 -14.35 11.85 -10.59
C ASN A 480 -14.40 13.34 -10.24
N ARG A 481 -14.94 13.68 -9.06
CA ARG A 481 -15.06 15.07 -8.62
C ARG A 481 -13.71 15.65 -8.20
N VAL A 482 -12.93 14.92 -7.42
CA VAL A 482 -11.60 15.38 -6.95
C VAL A 482 -10.64 15.58 -8.12
N ASN A 483 -10.54 14.61 -9.05
CA ASN A 483 -9.67 14.70 -10.22
C ASN A 483 -10.18 15.69 -11.27
N GLY A 484 -11.50 15.92 -11.32
CA GLY A 484 -12.15 16.91 -12.17
C GLY A 484 -12.10 18.34 -11.64
N ASP A 485 -11.39 18.56 -10.54
CA ASP A 485 -11.22 19.88 -9.89
C ASP A 485 -12.55 20.55 -9.58
N ASP A 486 -13.50 19.79 -9.01
CA ASP A 486 -14.79 20.31 -8.60
C ASP A 486 -14.62 21.52 -7.64
N PRO A 487 -15.11 22.71 -8.03
CA PRO A 487 -14.92 23.92 -7.24
C PRO A 487 -15.64 23.95 -5.89
N ALA A 488 -16.55 22.99 -5.67
CA ALA A 488 -17.25 22.84 -4.39
C ALA A 488 -16.38 22.15 -3.32
N ILE A 489 -15.21 21.59 -3.69
CA ILE A 489 -14.33 20.88 -2.77
C ILE A 489 -13.23 21.85 -2.29
N ASP A 490 -13.11 22.04 -0.98
CA ASP A 490 -11.99 22.78 -0.40
C ASP A 490 -10.82 21.83 -0.03
N PHE A 491 -11.14 20.64 0.49
CA PHE A 491 -10.15 19.61 0.79
C PHE A 491 -10.81 18.23 0.82
N CYS A 492 -9.99 17.19 0.79
CA CYS A 492 -10.49 15.83 0.80
C CYS A 492 -9.58 14.89 1.60
N ILE A 493 -10.14 13.75 2.03
CA ILE A 493 -9.37 12.65 2.62
C ILE A 493 -9.27 11.53 1.59
N ALA A 494 -8.05 11.26 1.16
CA ALA A 494 -7.75 10.29 0.13
C ALA A 494 -6.73 9.25 0.59
N GLY A 495 -6.57 8.18 -0.19
CA GLY A 495 -5.55 7.16 0.01
C GLY A 495 -4.47 7.21 -1.08
N ILE A 496 -3.24 6.96 -0.69
CA ILE A 496 -2.10 6.73 -1.59
C ILE A 496 -1.65 5.28 -1.47
N GLY A 497 -1.49 4.61 -2.60
CA GLY A 497 -0.83 3.31 -2.67
C GLY A 497 0.63 3.51 -3.10
N PHE A 498 1.56 2.95 -2.33
CA PHE A 498 2.98 2.93 -2.67
C PHE A 498 3.29 1.62 -3.40
N GLY A 499 3.97 1.73 -4.53
CA GLY A 499 4.59 0.59 -5.17
C GLY A 499 5.91 0.20 -4.49
N THR A 500 6.71 -0.60 -5.17
CA THR A 500 8.08 -0.89 -4.73
C THR A 500 9.02 0.30 -4.96
N ASP A 501 8.73 1.17 -5.92
CA ASP A 501 9.52 2.36 -6.28
C ASP A 501 9.11 3.55 -5.40
N PRO A 502 10.01 4.17 -4.63
CA PRO A 502 9.70 5.26 -3.71
C PRO A 502 9.42 6.61 -4.38
N GLN A 503 9.61 6.73 -5.69
CA GLN A 503 9.46 8.00 -6.41
C GLN A 503 8.03 8.55 -6.33
N GLN A 504 7.89 9.85 -6.16
CA GLN A 504 6.60 10.53 -5.97
C GLN A 504 6.22 11.53 -7.08
N LEU A 505 7.02 11.61 -8.14
CA LEU A 505 6.74 12.48 -9.29
C LEU A 505 5.35 12.28 -9.89
N ALA A 506 4.87 11.03 -9.94
CA ALA A 506 3.55 10.72 -10.48
C ALA A 506 2.38 11.16 -9.59
N ILE A 507 2.68 11.57 -8.33
CA ILE A 507 1.67 11.88 -7.31
C ILE A 507 1.69 13.37 -6.95
N PHE A 508 2.89 13.95 -6.78
CA PHE A 508 3.06 15.32 -6.30
C PHE A 508 3.80 16.24 -7.28
N GLY A 509 4.27 15.73 -8.43
CA GLY A 509 4.98 16.53 -9.42
C GLY A 509 4.05 17.48 -10.19
N LYS A 510 4.66 18.47 -10.84
CA LYS A 510 3.97 19.47 -11.65
C LYS A 510 3.16 18.85 -12.79
N ASN A 511 3.70 17.83 -13.46
CA ASN A 511 3.04 17.14 -14.56
C ASN A 511 2.26 15.89 -14.13
N ALA A 512 1.93 15.77 -12.84
CA ALA A 512 1.18 14.65 -12.30
C ALA A 512 -0.32 14.95 -12.22
N LYS A 513 -1.12 14.31 -13.05
CA LYS A 513 -2.59 14.42 -12.99
C LYS A 513 -3.16 13.90 -11.66
N PHE A 514 -2.41 13.03 -10.96
CA PHE A 514 -2.73 12.54 -9.62
C PHE A 514 -2.31 13.47 -8.49
N ASN A 515 -1.69 14.62 -8.79
CA ASN A 515 -1.46 15.67 -7.78
C ASN A 515 -2.79 16.36 -7.46
N ILE A 516 -3.64 15.68 -6.67
CA ILE A 516 -5.00 16.16 -6.35
C ILE A 516 -5.02 17.41 -5.48
N SER A 517 -3.91 17.73 -4.83
CA SER A 517 -3.75 19.01 -4.11
C SER A 517 -3.59 20.19 -5.05
N ARG A 518 -3.21 19.95 -6.29
CA ARG A 518 -2.95 21.00 -7.28
C ARG A 518 -1.97 22.07 -6.77
N TYR A 519 -0.99 21.64 -6.01
CA TYR A 519 0.04 22.50 -5.46
C TYR A 519 1.42 22.15 -6.00
N ILE A 520 2.15 23.17 -6.35
CA ILE A 520 3.56 23.11 -6.68
C ILE A 520 4.20 24.47 -6.39
N SER A 521 5.41 24.47 -5.85
CA SER A 521 6.35 25.58 -5.83
C SER A 521 7.59 25.21 -6.65
N ASP A 522 8.36 26.18 -7.09
CA ASP A 522 9.60 25.91 -7.82
C ASP A 522 10.60 25.13 -6.96
N GLU A 523 10.64 25.43 -5.66
CA GLU A 523 11.49 24.76 -4.68
C GLU A 523 11.07 23.29 -4.47
N LEU A 524 9.78 23.04 -4.34
CA LEU A 524 9.26 21.68 -4.12
C LEU A 524 9.45 20.81 -5.37
N GLU A 525 9.24 21.35 -6.58
CA GLU A 525 9.50 20.64 -7.83
C GLU A 525 10.98 20.32 -7.98
N ALA A 526 11.86 21.29 -7.73
CA ALA A 526 13.31 21.08 -7.79
C ALA A 526 13.78 20.01 -6.79
N ALA A 527 13.24 20.01 -5.56
CA ALA A 527 13.56 19.01 -4.56
C ALA A 527 13.04 17.62 -4.96
N LEU A 528 11.83 17.54 -5.54
CA LEU A 528 11.26 16.31 -6.04
C LEU A 528 12.02 15.75 -7.25
N ASP A 529 12.40 16.61 -8.20
CA ASP A 529 13.22 16.24 -9.37
C ASP A 529 14.60 15.73 -8.95
N ALA A 530 15.19 16.32 -7.90
CA ALA A 530 16.48 15.86 -7.36
C ALA A 530 16.42 14.37 -6.93
N THR A 531 15.28 13.88 -6.42
CA THR A 531 15.12 12.46 -5.99
C THR A 531 15.24 11.45 -7.14
N VAL A 532 14.97 11.88 -8.37
CA VAL A 532 14.97 11.03 -9.58
C VAL A 532 16.02 11.45 -10.60
N SER A 533 16.86 12.43 -10.26
CA SER A 533 17.92 12.93 -11.12
C SER A 533 19.01 11.87 -11.39
N LYS A 534 19.87 12.12 -12.37
CA LYS A 534 21.03 11.28 -12.64
C LYS A 534 21.96 11.18 -11.42
N ASP A 535 22.12 12.27 -10.65
CA ASP A 535 22.98 12.29 -9.45
C ASP A 535 22.41 11.37 -8.36
N ALA A 536 21.10 11.16 -8.33
CA ALA A 536 20.42 10.24 -7.41
C ALA A 536 20.65 8.74 -7.74
N LEU A 537 21.36 8.40 -8.82
CA LEU A 537 21.95 7.07 -9.00
C LEU A 537 23.00 6.78 -7.93
N ASN A 538 23.69 7.82 -7.42
CA ASN A 538 24.50 7.72 -6.22
C ASN A 538 23.61 7.61 -4.98
N GLU A 539 23.86 6.62 -4.12
CA GLU A 539 22.99 6.33 -2.97
C GLU A 539 23.02 7.44 -1.90
N GLU A 540 24.18 7.98 -1.59
CA GLU A 540 24.34 9.04 -0.59
C GLU A 540 23.59 10.32 -1.03
N TYR A 541 23.75 10.72 -2.29
CA TYR A 541 23.01 11.84 -2.87
C TYR A 541 21.51 11.58 -2.82
N ARG A 542 21.07 10.39 -3.22
CA ARG A 542 19.66 10.00 -3.25
C ARG A 542 19.03 10.08 -1.86
N VAL A 543 19.66 9.49 -0.85
CA VAL A 543 19.18 9.54 0.55
C VAL A 543 19.03 11.00 1.01
N LYS A 544 20.02 11.83 0.70
CA LYS A 544 19.95 13.27 1.04
C LYS A 544 18.81 13.96 0.30
N ALA A 545 18.67 13.75 -1.00
CA ALA A 545 17.61 14.35 -1.82
C ALA A 545 16.20 14.01 -1.31
N TYR A 546 15.97 12.75 -0.93
CA TYR A 546 14.69 12.33 -0.34
C TYR A 546 14.42 13.02 1.00
N LYS A 547 15.41 13.13 1.88
CA LYS A 547 15.26 13.81 3.19
C LYS A 547 15.01 15.31 3.04
N ASP A 548 15.68 15.95 2.09
CA ASP A 548 15.47 17.36 1.79
C ASP A 548 14.06 17.61 1.22
N TYR A 549 13.63 16.78 0.27
CA TYR A 549 12.27 16.83 -0.29
C TYR A 549 11.21 16.59 0.79
N GLU A 550 11.41 15.57 1.63
CA GLU A 550 10.48 15.22 2.71
C GLU A 550 10.31 16.38 3.70
N LYS A 551 11.41 17.04 4.07
CA LYS A 551 11.39 18.21 4.95
C LYS A 551 10.62 19.37 4.32
N LEU A 552 10.94 19.73 3.08
CA LEU A 552 10.29 20.83 2.36
C LEU A 552 8.79 20.58 2.17
N PHE A 553 8.40 19.34 1.83
CA PHE A 553 6.99 18.98 1.72
C PHE A 553 6.23 19.21 3.04
N MET A 554 6.84 18.87 4.18
CA MET A 554 6.24 19.08 5.50
C MET A 554 6.29 20.53 5.97
N GLU A 555 7.13 21.37 5.38
CA GLU A 555 7.16 22.82 5.61
C GLU A 555 6.07 23.53 4.80
N GLU A 556 5.87 23.18 3.52
CA GLU A 556 4.89 23.78 2.61
C GLU A 556 3.48 23.19 2.74
N ILE A 557 3.38 21.96 3.19
CA ILE A 557 2.13 21.24 3.47
C ILE A 557 1.13 21.28 2.30
N PRO A 558 1.48 20.76 1.12
CA PRO A 558 0.50 20.58 0.05
C PRO A 558 -0.59 19.56 0.44
N ALA A 559 -0.21 18.62 1.30
CA ALA A 559 -1.08 17.63 1.89
C ALA A 559 -0.61 17.25 3.30
N ILE A 560 -1.50 16.73 4.14
CA ILE A 560 -1.18 16.24 5.48
C ILE A 560 -1.21 14.73 5.48
N PRO A 561 -0.06 14.03 5.65
CA PRO A 561 -0.05 12.61 5.95
C PRO A 561 -0.80 12.32 7.25
N ILE A 562 -1.72 11.35 7.24
CA ILE A 562 -2.56 11.06 8.42
C ILE A 562 -2.15 9.74 9.05
N LEU A 563 -2.33 8.64 8.32
CA LEU A 563 -2.18 7.28 8.83
C LEU A 563 -1.47 6.38 7.82
N ASN A 564 -0.44 5.69 8.27
CA ASN A 564 0.07 4.49 7.62
C ASN A 564 -0.76 3.29 8.09
N ARG A 565 -1.23 2.47 7.17
CA ARG A 565 -2.05 1.30 7.48
C ARG A 565 -1.19 0.09 7.78
N LEU A 566 -1.77 -0.86 8.53
CA LEU A 566 -1.20 -2.20 8.71
C LEU A 566 -2.09 -3.22 7.96
N ASP A 567 -1.45 -4.12 7.26
CA ASP A 567 -2.11 -5.32 6.73
C ASP A 567 -2.18 -6.38 7.84
N ILE A 568 -3.26 -7.16 7.84
CA ILE A 568 -3.50 -8.25 8.78
C ILE A 568 -3.45 -9.58 8.06
N LEU A 569 -2.80 -10.55 8.69
CA LEU A 569 -2.77 -11.93 8.26
C LEU A 569 -3.15 -12.82 9.45
N VAL A 570 -4.10 -13.72 9.26
CA VAL A 570 -4.49 -14.70 10.27
C VAL A 570 -3.91 -16.06 9.93
N ILE A 571 -3.19 -16.65 10.87
CA ILE A 571 -2.52 -17.95 10.74
C ILE A 571 -3.04 -18.89 11.83
N ASN A 572 -3.59 -20.03 11.45
CA ASN A 572 -3.97 -21.07 12.39
C ASN A 572 -2.72 -21.62 13.11
N LYS A 573 -2.79 -21.86 14.40
CA LYS A 573 -1.67 -22.38 15.20
C LYS A 573 -1.17 -23.77 14.76
N ARG A 574 -1.88 -24.41 13.85
CA ARG A 574 -1.39 -25.60 13.14
C ARG A 574 -0.15 -25.31 12.30
N VAL A 575 -0.02 -24.12 11.74
CA VAL A 575 1.14 -23.73 10.91
C VAL A 575 2.36 -23.57 11.82
N LYS A 576 3.43 -24.35 11.55
CA LYS A 576 4.64 -24.36 12.39
C LYS A 576 5.32 -23.01 12.42
N LYS A 577 5.53 -22.41 11.22
CA LYS A 577 6.24 -21.17 11.05
C LYS A 577 5.65 -20.37 9.91
N TYR A 578 5.53 -19.07 10.09
CA TYR A 578 5.26 -18.12 9.03
C TYR A 578 6.06 -16.85 9.26
N ASP A 579 6.71 -16.35 8.23
CA ASP A 579 7.55 -15.17 8.33
C ASP A 579 7.22 -14.20 7.18
N TRP A 580 6.62 -13.09 7.54
CA TRP A 580 6.15 -12.07 6.60
C TRP A 580 7.06 -10.83 6.56
N ARG A 581 8.15 -10.85 7.31
CA ARG A 581 9.11 -9.74 7.35
C ARG A 581 9.80 -9.62 5.98
N PRO A 582 10.10 -8.40 5.50
CA PRO A 582 10.88 -8.22 4.29
C PRO A 582 12.35 -8.63 4.47
N ASN A 583 12.85 -8.56 5.70
CA ASN A 583 14.23 -8.90 6.06
C ASN A 583 14.33 -9.48 7.46
N ILE A 584 15.46 -10.17 7.72
CA ILE A 584 15.86 -10.69 9.02
C ILE A 584 17.31 -10.23 9.25
N ASP A 585 17.55 -9.45 10.31
CA ASP A 585 18.87 -8.92 10.66
C ASP A 585 19.61 -8.23 9.49
N GLY A 586 18.85 -7.44 8.71
CA GLY A 586 19.38 -6.70 7.55
C GLY A 586 19.65 -7.57 6.31
N LYS A 587 19.31 -8.85 6.35
CA LYS A 587 19.37 -9.75 5.21
C LYS A 587 17.98 -10.02 4.65
N PRO A 588 17.83 -10.23 3.34
CA PRO A 588 16.55 -10.61 2.76
C PRO A 588 15.95 -11.83 3.43
N ASN A 589 14.63 -11.80 3.65
CA ASN A 589 13.96 -12.96 4.22
C ASN A 589 13.93 -14.11 3.19
N SER A 590 14.53 -15.22 3.57
CA SER A 590 14.56 -16.43 2.73
C SER A 590 13.29 -17.29 2.85
N PHE A 591 12.38 -16.96 3.78
CA PHE A 591 11.14 -17.73 3.98
C PHE A 591 10.25 -17.66 2.74
N LYS A 592 9.78 -18.81 2.28
CA LYS A 592 8.90 -18.97 1.13
C LYS A 592 7.76 -19.93 1.46
N TRP A 593 6.69 -19.88 0.69
CA TRP A 593 5.55 -20.80 0.82
C TRP A 593 5.96 -22.27 0.75
N SER A 594 7.01 -22.60 -0.02
CA SER A 594 7.58 -23.95 -0.09
C SER A 594 8.12 -24.47 1.25
N MET A 595 8.40 -23.57 2.20
CA MET A 595 8.97 -23.89 3.52
C MET A 595 7.89 -24.06 4.61
N ILE A 596 6.61 -23.86 4.29
CA ILE A 596 5.51 -24.03 5.25
C ILE A 596 5.44 -25.48 5.70
N GLU A 597 5.36 -25.66 7.03
CA GLU A 597 5.14 -26.93 7.72
C GLU A 597 3.99 -26.78 8.71
N VAL A 598 3.39 -27.89 9.11
CA VAL A 598 2.30 -27.90 10.07
C VAL A 598 2.59 -28.85 11.23
N VAL A 599 2.04 -28.58 12.41
CA VAL A 599 2.25 -29.36 13.66
C VAL A 599 1.03 -30.19 14.04
N ALA A 600 -0.02 -30.17 13.24
CA ALA A 600 -1.22 -30.99 13.43
C ALA A 600 -1.78 -31.44 12.06
N PRO A 601 -2.46 -32.61 11.98
CA PRO A 601 -3.00 -33.13 10.72
C PRO A 601 -4.16 -32.29 10.17
N GLN A 602 -4.91 -31.60 11.00
CA GLN A 602 -6.01 -30.69 10.64
C GLN A 602 -5.84 -29.34 11.32
N PRO A 603 -6.41 -28.24 10.79
CA PRO A 603 -6.44 -26.96 11.44
C PRO A 603 -7.09 -27.04 12.85
N ILE A 604 -6.56 -26.25 13.76
CA ILE A 604 -6.98 -26.22 15.17
C ILE A 604 -8.27 -25.41 15.28
N VAL A 605 -9.25 -25.95 16.01
CA VAL A 605 -10.53 -25.30 16.32
C VAL A 605 -10.38 -24.45 17.58
N ASP A 606 -11.06 -23.32 17.68
CA ASP A 606 -11.10 -22.51 18.89
C ASP A 606 -11.71 -23.29 20.07
N SER A 607 -11.02 -23.33 21.21
CA SER A 607 -11.46 -24.13 22.35
C SER A 607 -12.59 -23.50 23.17
N LYS A 608 -12.90 -22.23 22.89
CA LYS A 608 -13.92 -21.44 23.62
C LYS A 608 -15.30 -21.53 22.97
N ASN A 609 -15.55 -22.58 22.18
CA ASN A 609 -16.84 -22.83 21.56
C ASN A 609 -17.92 -23.30 22.52
#